data_bdf74c99810d9ae6ff6dfab04e0375b6
#
_entry.id   bdf74c99810d9ae6ff6dfab04e0375b6
#
_cell.length_a   1.000
_cell.length_b   1.000
_cell.length_c   1.000
_cell.angle_alpha   90.00
_cell.angle_beta   90.00
_cell.angle_gamma   90.00
#
_symmetry.space_group_name_H-M   'P 1'
#
loop_
_entity.id
_entity.type
_entity.pdbx_description
1 polymer ?
#
loop_
_entity_poly.entity_id
_entity_poly.type
_entity_poly.pdbx_seq_one_letter_code
_entity_poly.pdbx_strand_id
1 'polypeptide(L)'
;MSDNDETKLNLLILMQYTEKSGSNALPFIPDLSVVERQTLQARTAASFAVDVQFCDRLQDGSHGPELTVIPAGVFEMGSTETEFGHRADEAPIHYQQLLEPFAIGTVPITAEQFERFTDATDWVWSWELIRSEGRHPVINIRHGHAEDFCRWLSDETGHDYRLPNEAEWEYACRAGSSEAFAFGDSVSCKNVHFRAAFPYDEERQGKRFILPKCAPIAKTIEVGQYPANAWGLHDMHGNVWEMTSSNYSKSLANLSRHHPAPPKRRNKWIAVRGGSWFDAAVFSRSASRRPRLRDELDVNLGFRVVRELR
;
A
#
# COMPACT_ATOMS: atom_id res chain seq x y z
N MET A 1 32.28 1.87 -0.22
CA MET A 1 31.86 1.27 1.06
C MET A 1 31.29 -0.07 0.69
N SER A 2 31.68 -1.15 1.35
CA SER A 2 31.13 -2.48 1.06
C SER A 2 29.72 -2.60 1.65
N ASP A 3 28.85 -3.43 1.06
CA ASP A 3 27.48 -3.69 1.57
C ASP A 3 27.45 -4.05 3.07
N ASN A 4 28.54 -4.65 3.55
CA ASN A 4 28.74 -5.03 4.95
C ASN A 4 28.96 -3.81 5.87
N ASP A 5 29.50 -2.71 5.35
CA ASP A 5 29.75 -1.47 6.12
C ASP A 5 28.48 -0.63 6.22
N GLU A 6 27.64 -0.66 5.20
CA GLU A 6 26.35 0.04 5.19
C GLU A 6 25.32 -0.67 6.10
N THR A 7 25.32 -1.99 6.09
CA THR A 7 24.51 -2.81 7.00
C THR A 7 24.93 -2.59 8.46
N LYS A 8 26.25 -2.55 8.75
CA LYS A 8 26.77 -2.25 10.09
C LYS A 8 26.45 -0.82 10.53
N LEU A 9 26.53 0.15 9.62
CA LEU A 9 26.19 1.54 9.92
C LEU A 9 24.70 1.68 10.22
N ASN A 10 23.84 1.00 9.47
CA ASN A 10 22.39 0.98 9.70
C ASN A 10 22.05 0.30 11.04
N LEU A 11 22.71 -0.80 11.38
CA LEU A 11 22.57 -1.47 12.69
C LEU A 11 23.06 -0.57 13.85
N LEU A 12 24.15 0.13 13.68
CA LEU A 12 24.69 1.08 14.67
C LEU A 12 23.75 2.28 14.86
N ILE A 13 23.12 2.76 13.80
CA ILE A 13 22.11 3.81 13.88
C ILE A 13 20.87 3.31 14.65
N LEU A 14 20.42 2.07 14.41
CA LEU A 14 19.35 1.44 15.19
C LEU A 14 19.74 1.31 16.66
N MET A 15 20.93 0.81 16.95
CA MET A 15 21.45 0.64 18.31
C MET A 15 21.62 1.99 19.05
N GLN A 16 22.11 3.02 18.38
CA GLN A 16 22.22 4.36 18.98
C GLN A 16 20.87 5.02 19.27
N TYR A 17 19.83 4.66 18.52
CA TYR A 17 18.45 5.09 18.78
C TYR A 17 17.83 4.33 19.97
N THR A 18 18.10 3.03 20.09
CA THR A 18 17.64 2.22 21.24
C THR A 18 18.32 2.64 22.55
N GLU A 19 19.59 3.05 22.52
CA GLU A 19 20.32 3.52 23.72
C GLU A 19 19.93 4.96 24.14
N LYS A 20 19.53 5.82 23.19
CA LYS A 20 19.16 7.23 23.48
C LYS A 20 17.70 7.44 23.86
N SER A 21 16.80 6.53 23.50
CA SER A 21 15.35 6.73 23.67
C SER A 21 14.75 5.84 24.76
N GLY A 22 15.41 5.55 25.85
CA GLY A 22 14.77 4.88 26.99
C GLY A 22 13.65 3.89 26.57
N SER A 23 12.72 3.51 27.38
CA SER A 23 11.65 2.52 27.11
C SER A 23 10.71 2.78 25.88
N ASN A 24 11.05 3.65 24.94
CA ASN A 24 10.22 4.07 23.79
C ASN A 24 10.84 3.80 22.40
N ALA A 25 11.76 2.83 22.27
CA ALA A 25 12.28 2.46 20.94
C ALA A 25 11.17 1.83 20.08
N LEU A 26 11.09 2.26 18.80
CA LEU A 26 10.16 1.66 17.85
C LEU A 26 10.50 0.19 17.60
N PRO A 27 9.52 -0.73 17.60
CA PRO A 27 9.77 -2.13 17.33
C PRO A 27 10.19 -2.35 15.86
N PHE A 28 11.14 -3.27 15.65
CA PHE A 28 11.40 -3.79 14.31
C PHE A 28 10.34 -4.88 14.02
N ILE A 29 9.40 -4.55 13.16
CA ILE A 29 8.18 -5.35 12.97
C ILE A 29 8.44 -6.76 12.43
N PRO A 30 9.41 -6.99 11.53
CA PRO A 30 9.71 -8.34 11.04
C PRO A 30 10.14 -9.34 12.14
N ASP A 31 10.71 -8.87 13.25
CA ASP A 31 11.12 -9.73 14.36
C ASP A 31 9.94 -10.18 15.24
N LEU A 32 8.81 -9.51 15.13
CA LEU A 32 7.62 -9.85 15.91
C LEU A 32 6.86 -11.03 15.28
N SER A 33 6.41 -11.95 16.12
CA SER A 33 5.44 -12.97 15.71
C SER A 33 4.11 -12.33 15.28
N VAL A 34 3.28 -13.07 14.56
CA VAL A 34 1.94 -12.60 14.16
C VAL A 34 1.11 -12.16 15.37
N VAL A 35 1.17 -12.93 16.48
CA VAL A 35 0.43 -12.62 17.71
C VAL A 35 0.93 -11.32 18.36
N GLU A 36 2.25 -11.09 18.38
CA GLU A 36 2.82 -9.85 18.92
C GLU A 36 2.45 -8.64 18.06
N ARG A 37 2.47 -8.78 16.74
CA ARG A 37 2.01 -7.74 15.81
C ARG A 37 0.53 -7.38 16.03
N GLN A 38 -0.33 -8.38 16.12
CA GLN A 38 -1.77 -8.18 16.40
C GLN A 38 -2.00 -7.56 17.80
N THR A 39 -1.22 -7.97 18.80
CA THR A 39 -1.28 -7.37 20.14
C THR A 39 -0.84 -5.90 20.12
N LEU A 40 0.23 -5.57 19.37
CA LEU A 40 0.70 -4.20 19.18
C LEU A 40 -0.38 -3.37 18.48
N GLN A 41 -0.97 -3.91 17.41
CA GLN A 41 -2.05 -3.27 16.66
C GLN A 41 -3.27 -2.97 17.57
N ALA A 42 -3.72 -3.95 18.35
CA ALA A 42 -4.84 -3.78 19.27
C ALA A 42 -4.56 -2.73 20.37
N ARG A 43 -3.34 -2.72 20.94
CA ARG A 43 -2.92 -1.68 21.90
C ARG A 43 -2.87 -0.31 21.28
N THR A 44 -2.38 -0.21 20.04
CA THR A 44 -2.37 1.05 19.30
C THR A 44 -3.79 1.55 19.07
N ALA A 45 -4.70 0.72 18.58
CA ALA A 45 -6.10 1.09 18.39
C ALA A 45 -6.76 1.59 19.67
N ALA A 46 -6.56 0.86 20.78
CA ALA A 46 -7.09 1.24 22.10
C ALA A 46 -6.55 2.59 22.59
N SER A 47 -5.30 2.96 22.28
CA SER A 47 -4.72 4.26 22.68
C SER A 47 -5.37 5.46 21.97
N PHE A 48 -6.03 5.23 20.84
CA PHE A 48 -6.81 6.23 20.10
C PHE A 48 -8.33 6.07 20.27
N ALA A 49 -8.77 5.17 21.17
CA ALA A 49 -10.18 4.89 21.44
C ALA A 49 -10.97 4.46 20.19
N VAL A 50 -10.33 3.68 19.30
CA VAL A 50 -10.94 3.07 18.12
C VAL A 50 -10.77 1.55 18.15
N ASP A 51 -11.57 0.84 17.36
CA ASP A 51 -11.36 -0.59 17.09
C ASP A 51 -10.18 -0.78 16.13
N VAL A 52 -9.62 -2.00 16.05
CA VAL A 52 -8.55 -2.34 15.09
C VAL A 52 -8.99 -2.09 13.65
N GLN A 53 -10.25 -2.39 13.36
CA GLN A 53 -10.93 -2.02 12.13
C GLN A 53 -12.15 -1.19 12.48
N PHE A 54 -12.31 -0.04 11.84
CA PHE A 54 -13.38 0.89 12.13
C PHE A 54 -13.75 1.73 10.90
N CYS A 55 -14.89 2.40 10.97
CA CYS A 55 -15.33 3.38 9.97
C CYS A 55 -15.64 4.69 10.68
N ASP A 56 -15.18 5.81 10.15
CA ASP A 56 -15.69 7.13 10.58
C ASP A 56 -17.10 7.36 10.04
N ARG A 57 -17.89 8.17 10.73
CA ARG A 57 -19.23 8.57 10.28
C ARG A 57 -19.12 9.79 9.37
N LEU A 58 -19.87 9.76 8.27
CA LEU A 58 -20.08 10.90 7.40
C LEU A 58 -21.17 11.82 7.99
N GLN A 59 -21.28 13.04 7.48
CA GLN A 59 -22.27 14.03 7.95
C GLN A 59 -23.73 13.55 7.78
N ASP A 60 -24.01 12.72 6.76
CA ASP A 60 -25.32 12.11 6.56
C ASP A 60 -25.64 10.95 7.51
N GLY A 61 -24.70 10.62 8.41
CA GLY A 61 -24.79 9.53 9.37
C GLY A 61 -24.41 8.15 8.81
N SER A 62 -24.11 8.03 7.52
CA SER A 62 -23.59 6.79 6.92
C SER A 62 -22.13 6.56 7.31
N HIS A 63 -21.58 5.42 6.91
CA HIS A 63 -20.18 5.08 7.17
C HIS A 63 -19.28 5.41 5.99
N GLY A 64 -18.11 5.99 6.28
CA GLY A 64 -17.01 6.13 5.36
C GLY A 64 -16.33 4.77 5.04
N PRO A 65 -15.18 4.78 4.35
CA PRO A 65 -14.38 3.58 4.11
C PRO A 65 -13.97 2.89 5.40
N GLU A 66 -13.95 1.57 5.40
CA GLU A 66 -13.38 0.80 6.51
C GLU A 66 -11.86 0.98 6.55
N LEU A 67 -11.35 1.25 7.74
CA LEU A 67 -9.95 1.53 8.03
C LEU A 67 -9.38 0.47 8.97
N THR A 68 -8.11 0.14 8.79
CA THR A 68 -7.33 -0.73 9.66
C THR A 68 -6.21 0.06 10.32
N VAL A 69 -6.09 -0.02 11.63
CA VAL A 69 -5.02 0.64 12.41
C VAL A 69 -3.68 -0.03 12.12
N ILE A 70 -2.66 0.76 11.81
CA ILE A 70 -1.29 0.34 11.58
C ILE A 70 -0.40 0.98 12.65
N PRO A 71 0.28 0.17 13.48
CA PRO A 71 1.14 0.69 14.54
C PRO A 71 2.41 1.34 13.99
N ALA A 72 3.00 2.24 14.75
CA ALA A 72 4.34 2.76 14.49
C ALA A 72 5.38 1.62 14.56
N GLY A 73 6.47 1.73 13.78
CA GLY A 73 7.50 0.69 13.77
C GLY A 73 8.57 0.91 12.71
N VAL A 74 9.46 -0.06 12.61
CA VAL A 74 10.58 -0.08 11.66
C VAL A 74 10.48 -1.31 10.79
N PHE A 75 10.81 -1.18 9.51
CA PHE A 75 10.89 -2.31 8.57
C PHE A 75 12.00 -2.08 7.54
N GLU A 76 12.34 -3.11 6.80
CA GLU A 76 13.21 -3.03 5.63
C GLU A 76 12.37 -2.74 4.39
N MET A 77 12.60 -1.58 3.76
CA MET A 77 11.95 -1.15 2.52
C MET A 77 12.82 -1.49 1.31
N GLY A 78 12.18 -2.02 0.27
CA GLY A 78 12.85 -2.40 -0.97
C GLY A 78 13.02 -3.91 -1.13
N SER A 79 13.83 -4.32 -2.11
CA SER A 79 14.15 -5.74 -2.37
C SER A 79 15.62 -5.96 -2.67
N THR A 80 16.11 -7.18 -2.42
CA THR A 80 17.49 -7.60 -2.77
C THR A 80 17.59 -7.93 -4.26
N GLU A 81 18.82 -7.87 -4.81
CA GLU A 81 19.09 -8.28 -6.18
C GLU A 81 18.77 -9.79 -6.42
N THR A 82 18.72 -10.59 -5.35
CA THR A 82 18.38 -12.01 -5.42
C THR A 82 16.88 -12.29 -5.43
N GLU A 83 16.03 -11.31 -5.10
CA GLU A 83 14.59 -11.45 -5.16
C GLU A 83 14.14 -11.53 -6.64
N PHE A 84 13.41 -12.59 -6.99
CA PHE A 84 12.94 -12.73 -8.38
C PHE A 84 12.03 -11.55 -8.77
N GLY A 85 12.42 -10.88 -9.84
CA GLY A 85 11.71 -9.69 -10.33
C GLY A 85 12.19 -8.38 -9.72
N HIS A 86 13.26 -8.40 -8.90
CA HIS A 86 13.93 -7.19 -8.42
C HIS A 86 14.19 -6.20 -9.54
N ARG A 87 14.04 -4.93 -9.26
CA ARG A 87 14.33 -3.82 -10.16
C ARG A 87 15.24 -2.81 -9.47
N ALA A 88 16.11 -2.16 -10.24
CA ALA A 88 17.07 -1.18 -9.71
C ALA A 88 16.42 -0.01 -8.95
N ASP A 89 15.16 0.30 -9.25
CA ASP A 89 14.41 1.34 -8.55
C ASP A 89 13.86 0.89 -7.18
N GLU A 90 13.93 -0.40 -6.85
CA GLU A 90 13.61 -0.98 -5.55
C GLU A 90 14.82 -1.01 -4.59
N ALA A 91 15.95 -0.44 -5.02
CA ALA A 91 17.20 -0.39 -4.26
C ALA A 91 17.60 1.06 -3.91
N PRO A 92 18.48 1.22 -2.90
CA PRO A 92 18.97 0.20 -1.97
C PRO A 92 17.91 -0.18 -0.92
N ILE A 93 17.97 -1.41 -0.41
CA ILE A 93 17.24 -1.76 0.80
C ILE A 93 17.74 -0.86 1.93
N HIS A 94 16.80 -0.38 2.74
CA HIS A 94 17.12 0.43 3.90
C HIS A 94 16.06 0.29 4.99
N TYR A 95 16.47 0.53 6.25
CA TYR A 95 15.53 0.63 7.35
C TYR A 95 14.71 1.91 7.23
N GLN A 96 13.40 1.74 7.18
CA GLN A 96 12.42 2.82 7.15
C GLN A 96 11.67 2.86 8.48
N GLN A 97 11.56 4.05 9.06
CA GLN A 97 10.84 4.28 10.31
C GLN A 97 9.49 4.95 10.04
N LEU A 98 8.43 4.37 10.58
CA LEU A 98 7.11 4.96 10.67
C LEU A 98 6.95 5.43 12.14
N LEU A 99 7.17 6.72 12.37
CA LEU A 99 7.23 7.27 13.74
C LEU A 99 5.84 7.35 14.40
N GLU A 100 4.83 7.59 13.58
CA GLU A 100 3.45 7.75 14.04
C GLU A 100 2.59 6.60 13.51
N PRO A 101 1.67 6.07 14.31
CA PRO A 101 0.67 5.14 13.83
C PRO A 101 -0.35 5.87 12.95
N PHE A 102 -0.98 5.13 12.06
CA PHE A 102 -2.02 5.64 11.16
C PHE A 102 -3.10 4.59 10.94
N ALA A 103 -4.23 4.97 10.37
CA ALA A 103 -5.18 4.01 9.86
C ALA A 103 -5.20 4.06 8.33
N ILE A 104 -5.30 2.90 7.67
CA ILE A 104 -5.31 2.80 6.21
C ILE A 104 -6.54 2.04 5.75
N GLY A 105 -7.08 2.38 4.57
CA GLY A 105 -8.22 1.66 4.00
C GLY A 105 -7.98 0.15 3.98
N THR A 106 -8.88 -0.61 4.60
CA THR A 106 -8.83 -2.09 4.64
C THR A 106 -8.77 -2.69 3.24
N VAL A 107 -9.39 -2.00 2.28
CA VAL A 107 -9.43 -2.29 0.84
C VAL A 107 -9.17 -1.01 0.03
N PRO A 108 -8.87 -1.11 -1.28
CA PRO A 108 -8.91 0.07 -2.17
C PRO A 108 -10.30 0.72 -2.16
N ILE A 109 -10.36 2.04 -2.39
CA ILE A 109 -11.64 2.76 -2.50
C ILE A 109 -12.46 2.16 -3.63
N THR A 110 -13.71 1.84 -3.31
CA THR A 110 -14.65 1.22 -4.26
C THR A 110 -15.35 2.26 -5.13
N ALA A 111 -15.91 1.81 -6.25
CA ALA A 111 -16.71 2.67 -7.13
C ALA A 111 -17.89 3.30 -6.37
N GLU A 112 -18.62 2.51 -5.57
CA GLU A 112 -19.75 2.99 -4.77
C GLU A 112 -19.35 4.03 -3.71
N GLN A 113 -18.14 3.92 -3.13
CA GLN A 113 -17.63 4.93 -2.20
C GLN A 113 -17.25 6.22 -2.93
N PHE A 114 -16.66 6.09 -4.12
CA PHE A 114 -16.29 7.23 -4.93
C PHE A 114 -17.52 7.93 -5.55
N GLU A 115 -18.58 7.19 -5.86
CA GLU A 115 -19.86 7.75 -6.33
C GLU A 115 -20.49 8.68 -5.29
N ARG A 116 -20.41 8.36 -3.99
CA ARG A 116 -20.87 9.27 -2.93
C ARG A 116 -20.15 10.62 -2.98
N PHE A 117 -18.85 10.63 -3.24
CA PHE A 117 -18.10 11.86 -3.45
C PHE A 117 -18.58 12.62 -4.68
N THR A 118 -18.82 11.93 -5.79
CA THR A 118 -19.31 12.58 -7.01
C THR A 118 -20.73 13.14 -6.85
N ASP A 119 -21.59 12.45 -6.11
CA ASP A 119 -22.96 12.88 -5.81
C ASP A 119 -22.99 14.07 -4.84
N ALA A 120 -22.03 14.16 -3.92
CA ALA A 120 -21.92 15.23 -2.94
C ALA A 120 -21.19 16.48 -3.47
N THR A 121 -20.59 16.40 -4.66
CA THR A 121 -19.78 17.48 -5.24
C THR A 121 -20.19 17.73 -6.70
N ASP A 122 -19.74 18.84 -7.28
CA ASP A 122 -19.94 19.11 -8.70
C ASP A 122 -19.01 18.31 -9.63
N TRP A 123 -18.37 17.25 -9.10
CA TRP A 123 -17.45 16.45 -9.87
C TRP A 123 -18.20 15.51 -10.84
N VAL A 124 -17.80 15.50 -12.11
CA VAL A 124 -18.48 14.74 -13.16
C VAL A 124 -17.52 13.79 -13.86
N TRP A 125 -17.94 12.53 -13.98
CA TRP A 125 -17.23 11.55 -14.80
C TRP A 125 -17.24 11.95 -16.27
N SER A 126 -16.10 11.75 -16.96
CA SER A 126 -16.15 11.73 -18.42
C SER A 126 -16.95 10.50 -18.88
N TRP A 127 -17.99 10.72 -19.69
CA TRP A 127 -18.87 9.67 -20.20
C TRP A 127 -18.17 8.65 -21.10
N GLU A 128 -16.99 9.01 -21.64
CA GLU A 128 -16.17 8.15 -22.52
C GLU A 128 -15.35 7.12 -21.75
N LEU A 129 -15.20 7.26 -20.43
CA LEU A 129 -14.35 6.38 -19.63
C LEU A 129 -15.11 5.14 -19.16
N ILE A 130 -14.43 4.00 -19.21
CA ILE A 130 -14.89 2.77 -18.55
C ILE A 130 -14.90 3.03 -17.05
N ARG A 131 -16.02 2.76 -16.39
CA ARG A 131 -16.18 2.85 -14.93
C ARG A 131 -16.24 1.45 -14.35
N SER A 132 -15.75 1.32 -13.14
CA SER A 132 -16.10 0.20 -12.27
C SER A 132 -17.43 0.50 -11.57
N GLU A 133 -18.06 -0.53 -11.00
CA GLU A 133 -19.35 -0.43 -10.32
C GLU A 133 -19.31 -1.13 -8.97
N GLY A 134 -20.16 -0.69 -8.05
CA GLY A 134 -20.36 -1.32 -6.75
C GLY A 134 -19.06 -1.45 -5.96
N ARG A 135 -18.77 -2.66 -5.49
CA ARG A 135 -17.59 -2.97 -4.67
C ARG A 135 -16.30 -3.19 -5.47
N HIS A 136 -16.27 -2.98 -6.78
CA HIS A 136 -15.01 -2.97 -7.52
C HIS A 136 -14.17 -1.73 -7.15
N PRO A 137 -12.81 -1.81 -7.16
CA PRO A 137 -11.98 -0.62 -6.98
C PRO A 137 -12.36 0.46 -7.98
N VAL A 138 -12.38 1.72 -7.56
CA VAL A 138 -12.52 2.86 -8.49
C VAL A 138 -11.32 2.91 -9.43
N ILE A 139 -11.57 3.12 -10.72
CA ILE A 139 -10.56 3.19 -11.79
C ILE A 139 -10.81 4.38 -12.70
N ASN A 140 -9.88 4.64 -13.62
CA ASN A 140 -9.99 5.76 -14.57
C ASN A 140 -10.17 7.12 -13.90
N ILE A 141 -9.48 7.32 -12.79
CA ILE A 141 -9.39 8.59 -12.08
C ILE A 141 -7.93 9.07 -12.07
N ARG A 142 -7.73 10.38 -12.07
CA ARG A 142 -6.41 10.99 -11.93
C ARG A 142 -6.01 11.09 -10.46
N HIS A 143 -4.72 11.24 -10.21
CA HIS A 143 -4.20 11.44 -8.86
C HIS A 143 -4.87 12.64 -8.15
N GLY A 144 -5.12 13.74 -8.86
CA GLY A 144 -5.83 14.90 -8.31
C GLY A 144 -7.24 14.56 -7.82
N HIS A 145 -7.96 13.68 -8.53
CA HIS A 145 -9.30 13.23 -8.10
C HIS A 145 -9.25 12.39 -6.82
N ALA A 146 -8.21 11.58 -6.65
CA ALA A 146 -7.99 10.83 -5.41
C ALA A 146 -7.66 11.77 -4.23
N GLU A 147 -6.89 12.84 -4.47
CA GLU A 147 -6.63 13.90 -3.48
C GLU A 147 -7.90 14.68 -3.14
N ASP A 148 -8.76 14.96 -4.12
CA ASP A 148 -10.05 15.66 -3.92
C ASP A 148 -11.00 14.78 -3.09
N PHE A 149 -11.05 13.48 -3.36
CA PHE A 149 -11.80 12.53 -2.54
C PHE A 149 -11.30 12.51 -1.09
N CYS A 150 -9.99 12.47 -0.86
CA CYS A 150 -9.43 12.51 0.51
C CYS A 150 -9.82 13.82 1.23
N ARG A 151 -9.80 14.95 0.53
CA ARG A 151 -10.20 16.25 1.09
C ARG A 151 -11.67 16.27 1.45
N TRP A 152 -12.55 15.83 0.55
CA TRP A 152 -13.96 15.67 0.81
C TRP A 152 -14.22 14.77 2.04
N LEU A 153 -13.54 13.62 2.11
CA LEU A 153 -13.68 12.70 3.22
C LEU A 153 -13.21 13.33 4.55
N SER A 154 -12.19 14.19 4.50
CA SER A 154 -11.74 14.95 5.68
C SER A 154 -12.81 15.96 6.13
N ASP A 155 -13.44 16.66 5.20
CA ASP A 155 -14.52 17.62 5.49
C ASP A 155 -15.77 16.90 6.05
N GLU A 156 -16.08 15.70 5.52
CA GLU A 156 -17.22 14.89 5.96
C GLU A 156 -17.06 14.32 7.37
N THR A 157 -15.84 13.95 7.75
CA THR A 157 -15.59 13.21 9.00
C THR A 157 -14.98 14.08 10.11
N GLY A 158 -14.40 15.23 9.75
CA GLY A 158 -13.61 16.06 10.67
C GLY A 158 -12.23 15.48 11.03
N HIS A 159 -11.75 14.48 10.27
CA HIS A 159 -10.46 13.84 10.45
C HIS A 159 -9.55 14.07 9.24
N ASP A 160 -8.22 13.98 9.43
CA ASP A 160 -7.27 14.20 8.36
C ASP A 160 -7.11 12.93 7.49
N TYR A 161 -7.65 12.96 6.27
CA TYR A 161 -7.50 11.92 5.26
C TYR A 161 -6.56 12.36 4.14
N ARG A 162 -5.76 11.42 3.65
CA ARG A 162 -4.82 11.63 2.55
C ARG A 162 -4.51 10.31 1.84
N LEU A 163 -3.77 10.39 0.74
CA LEU A 163 -3.15 9.20 0.15
C LEU A 163 -2.00 8.71 1.04
N PRO A 164 -1.75 7.39 1.10
CA PRO A 164 -0.55 6.86 1.73
C PRO A 164 0.70 7.41 1.02
N ASN A 165 1.78 7.63 1.74
CA ASN A 165 3.06 7.71 1.10
C ASN A 165 3.58 6.31 0.75
N GLU A 166 4.64 6.23 -0.06
CA GLU A 166 5.14 4.97 -0.58
C GLU A 166 5.67 4.03 0.52
N ALA A 167 6.26 4.59 1.58
CA ALA A 167 6.76 3.81 2.71
C ALA A 167 5.63 3.28 3.59
N GLU A 168 4.61 4.09 3.86
CA GLU A 168 3.40 3.64 4.58
C GLU A 168 2.71 2.50 3.82
N TRP A 169 2.61 2.63 2.50
CA TRP A 169 2.00 1.61 1.67
C TRP A 169 2.77 0.28 1.75
N GLU A 170 4.11 0.30 1.56
CA GLU A 170 4.93 -0.93 1.59
C GLU A 170 4.95 -1.55 2.99
N TYR A 171 5.05 -0.74 4.04
CA TYR A 171 4.97 -1.19 5.43
C TYR A 171 3.65 -1.90 5.73
N ALA A 172 2.53 -1.29 5.32
CA ALA A 172 1.19 -1.86 5.46
C ALA A 172 1.04 -3.16 4.63
N CYS A 173 1.58 -3.18 3.40
CA CYS A 173 1.57 -4.34 2.52
C CYS A 173 2.32 -5.52 3.13
N ARG A 174 3.55 -5.31 3.59
CA ARG A 174 4.39 -6.35 4.17
C ARG A 174 3.79 -6.95 5.45
N ALA A 175 3.16 -6.16 6.27
CA ALA A 175 2.59 -6.59 7.55
C ALA A 175 3.59 -7.43 8.39
N GLY A 176 4.89 -7.08 8.33
CA GLY A 176 6.01 -7.74 8.99
C GLY A 176 6.62 -8.91 8.21
N SER A 177 6.23 -9.16 6.96
CA SER A 177 6.93 -10.10 6.09
C SER A 177 8.17 -9.44 5.48
N SER A 178 9.30 -10.15 5.48
CA SER A 178 10.51 -9.79 4.73
C SER A 178 10.54 -10.41 3.33
N GLU A 179 9.57 -11.29 3.02
CA GLU A 179 9.49 -12.01 1.76
C GLU A 179 8.92 -11.14 0.62
N ALA A 180 8.90 -11.69 -0.59
CA ALA A 180 8.39 -10.99 -1.76
C ALA A 180 6.92 -10.56 -1.63
N PHE A 181 6.13 -11.30 -0.85
CA PHE A 181 4.72 -11.03 -0.57
C PHE A 181 4.42 -11.15 0.92
N ALA A 182 3.32 -10.57 1.37
CA ALA A 182 2.83 -10.74 2.73
C ALA A 182 2.54 -12.21 3.11
N PHE A 183 2.36 -13.06 2.11
CA PHE A 183 2.02 -14.48 2.21
C PHE A 183 3.24 -15.42 2.09
N GLY A 184 4.46 -14.88 2.02
CA GLY A 184 5.70 -15.60 1.78
C GLY A 184 6.35 -15.21 0.46
N ASP A 185 7.22 -16.07 -0.10
CA ASP A 185 7.97 -15.80 -1.32
C ASP A 185 7.27 -16.30 -2.61
N SER A 186 5.98 -16.61 -2.53
CA SER A 186 5.17 -17.06 -3.65
C SER A 186 3.70 -16.64 -3.52
N VAL A 187 3.04 -16.43 -4.66
CA VAL A 187 1.60 -16.20 -4.76
C VAL A 187 0.98 -16.99 -5.90
N SER A 188 -0.31 -17.22 -5.78
CA SER A 188 -1.12 -17.85 -6.81
C SER A 188 -2.43 -17.08 -7.00
N CYS A 189 -3.17 -17.42 -8.05
CA CYS A 189 -4.51 -16.88 -8.30
C CYS A 189 -5.58 -17.30 -7.26
N LYS A 190 -5.18 -18.02 -6.21
CA LYS A 190 -6.05 -18.32 -5.05
C LYS A 190 -5.96 -17.23 -3.98
N ASN A 191 -4.94 -16.42 -4.00
CA ASN A 191 -4.69 -15.38 -2.99
C ASN A 191 -4.34 -14.00 -3.56
N VAL A 192 -4.16 -13.87 -4.88
CA VAL A 192 -3.85 -12.60 -5.54
C VAL A 192 -4.50 -12.54 -6.92
N HIS A 193 -5.05 -11.38 -7.27
CA HIS A 193 -5.61 -11.15 -8.60
C HIS A 193 -4.59 -10.46 -9.52
N PHE A 194 -4.00 -11.24 -10.40
CA PHE A 194 -3.05 -10.82 -11.43
C PHE A 194 -3.41 -11.46 -12.78
N ARG A 195 -2.72 -11.13 -13.84
CA ARG A 195 -2.90 -11.75 -15.16
C ARG A 195 -2.50 -13.24 -15.11
N ALA A 196 -3.49 -14.10 -15.04
CA ALA A 196 -3.35 -15.54 -14.77
C ALA A 196 -2.39 -16.30 -15.70
N ALA A 197 -2.08 -15.75 -16.89
CA ALA A 197 -1.12 -16.30 -17.84
C ALA A 197 0.36 -16.12 -17.41
N PHE A 198 0.64 -15.31 -16.39
CA PHE A 198 1.99 -14.98 -15.91
C PHE A 198 2.10 -15.17 -14.40
N PRO A 199 2.00 -16.41 -13.90
CA PRO A 199 2.11 -16.73 -12.49
C PRO A 199 3.57 -16.66 -12.01
N TYR A 200 3.78 -16.26 -10.75
CA TYR A 200 5.09 -15.96 -10.19
C TYR A 200 6.08 -17.13 -10.23
N ASP A 201 5.67 -18.30 -9.72
CA ASP A 201 6.58 -19.44 -9.58
C ASP A 201 7.00 -20.04 -10.92
N GLU A 202 6.09 -20.07 -11.86
CA GLU A 202 6.38 -20.60 -13.19
C GLU A 202 7.30 -19.65 -13.96
N GLU A 203 7.13 -18.33 -13.81
CA GLU A 203 8.06 -17.35 -14.40
C GLU A 203 9.45 -17.46 -13.76
N ARG A 204 9.51 -17.60 -12.42
CA ARG A 204 10.77 -17.83 -11.67
C ARG A 204 11.51 -19.08 -12.14
N GLN A 205 10.77 -20.10 -12.55
CA GLN A 205 11.33 -21.34 -13.14
C GLN A 205 11.66 -21.22 -14.63
N GLY A 206 11.52 -20.04 -15.23
CA GLY A 206 11.81 -19.80 -16.65
C GLY A 206 10.77 -20.34 -17.63
N LYS A 207 9.58 -20.70 -17.16
CA LYS A 207 8.48 -21.17 -18.00
C LYS A 207 7.82 -19.99 -18.69
N ARG A 208 7.89 -19.92 -20.01
CA ARG A 208 7.39 -18.79 -20.82
C ARG A 208 5.93 -18.90 -21.26
N PHE A 209 5.39 -20.11 -21.31
CA PHE A 209 4.02 -20.35 -21.73
C PHE A 209 3.37 -21.35 -20.79
N ILE A 210 2.32 -20.92 -20.13
CA ILE A 210 1.65 -21.70 -19.10
C ILE A 210 0.16 -21.59 -19.34
N LEU A 211 -0.51 -22.75 -19.33
CA LEU A 211 -1.95 -22.76 -19.23
C LEU A 211 -2.33 -22.17 -17.86
N PRO A 212 -3.16 -21.12 -17.82
CA PRO A 212 -3.59 -20.54 -16.56
C PRO A 212 -4.19 -21.60 -15.64
N LYS A 213 -3.73 -21.65 -14.40
CA LYS A 213 -4.29 -22.54 -13.37
C LYS A 213 -5.65 -22.06 -12.84
N CYS A 214 -6.01 -20.83 -13.17
CA CYS A 214 -7.29 -20.20 -12.82
C CYS A 214 -7.95 -19.62 -14.06
N ALA A 215 -9.24 -19.45 -14.02
CA ALA A 215 -9.96 -18.74 -15.08
C ALA A 215 -9.41 -17.32 -15.22
N PRO A 216 -8.99 -16.86 -16.41
CA PRO A 216 -8.51 -15.52 -16.61
C PRO A 216 -9.67 -14.53 -16.46
N ILE A 217 -9.51 -13.57 -15.56
CA ILE A 217 -10.45 -12.46 -15.38
C ILE A 217 -9.76 -11.21 -15.88
N ALA A 218 -10.20 -10.67 -17.01
CA ALA A 218 -9.59 -9.53 -17.69
C ALA A 218 -10.24 -8.19 -17.28
N LYS A 219 -10.46 -8.00 -15.98
CA LYS A 219 -10.99 -6.79 -15.36
C LYS A 219 -10.70 -6.82 -13.86
N THR A 220 -10.96 -5.73 -13.15
CA THR A 220 -10.98 -5.71 -11.69
C THR A 220 -11.98 -6.75 -11.14
N ILE A 221 -11.79 -7.16 -9.89
CA ILE A 221 -12.77 -7.91 -9.10
C ILE A 221 -13.23 -7.06 -7.91
N GLU A 222 -14.33 -7.44 -7.28
CA GLU A 222 -14.75 -6.81 -6.03
C GLU A 222 -13.65 -6.92 -4.99
N VAL A 223 -13.51 -5.87 -4.18
CA VAL A 223 -12.48 -5.82 -3.13
C VAL A 223 -12.75 -6.85 -2.03
N GLY A 224 -11.68 -7.31 -1.37
CA GLY A 224 -11.78 -8.20 -0.22
C GLY A 224 -12.09 -9.66 -0.57
N GLN A 225 -11.97 -10.07 -1.83
CA GLN A 225 -12.24 -11.46 -2.25
C GLN A 225 -11.11 -12.43 -1.89
N TYR A 226 -9.90 -11.93 -1.65
CA TYR A 226 -8.73 -12.71 -1.30
C TYR A 226 -8.37 -12.55 0.18
N PRO A 227 -7.57 -13.47 0.75
CA PRO A 227 -7.14 -13.39 2.15
C PRO A 227 -6.48 -12.04 2.48
N ALA A 228 -6.74 -11.56 3.68
CA ALA A 228 -6.04 -10.40 4.23
C ALA A 228 -4.61 -10.77 4.64
N ASN A 229 -3.72 -9.76 4.68
CA ASN A 229 -2.41 -9.90 5.31
C ASN A 229 -2.51 -9.94 6.84
N ALA A 230 -1.36 -10.03 7.54
CA ALA A 230 -1.33 -10.19 9.00
C ALA A 230 -1.92 -9.01 9.79
N TRP A 231 -2.14 -7.86 9.16
CA TRP A 231 -2.83 -6.71 9.76
C TRP A 231 -4.29 -6.57 9.33
N GLY A 232 -4.81 -7.50 8.54
CA GLY A 232 -6.21 -7.47 8.11
C GLY A 232 -6.45 -6.64 6.84
N LEU A 233 -5.41 -6.30 6.07
CA LEU A 233 -5.54 -5.57 4.82
C LEU A 233 -5.70 -6.51 3.64
N HIS A 234 -6.67 -6.23 2.77
CA HIS A 234 -6.93 -6.96 1.54
C HIS A 234 -6.39 -6.21 0.32
N ASP A 235 -6.21 -6.96 -0.77
CA ASP A 235 -5.85 -6.45 -2.10
C ASP A 235 -4.57 -5.60 -2.15
N MET A 236 -3.66 -5.79 -1.18
CA MET A 236 -2.33 -5.15 -1.21
C MET A 236 -1.45 -5.73 -2.34
N HIS A 237 -1.83 -6.87 -2.89
CA HIS A 237 -1.17 -7.56 -3.98
C HIS A 237 -2.17 -7.78 -5.12
N GLY A 238 -2.00 -7.11 -6.25
CA GLY A 238 -2.86 -7.26 -7.43
C GLY A 238 -4.14 -6.43 -7.41
N ASN A 239 -5.13 -6.84 -8.16
CA ASN A 239 -6.38 -6.14 -8.47
C ASN A 239 -6.12 -4.82 -9.21
N VAL A 240 -5.71 -3.75 -8.54
CA VAL A 240 -5.33 -2.47 -9.16
C VAL A 240 -4.00 -1.97 -8.59
N TRP A 241 -3.22 -1.27 -9.42
CA TRP A 241 -2.16 -0.40 -8.92
C TRP A 241 -2.76 0.68 -8.03
N GLU A 242 -2.07 1.05 -6.96
CA GLU A 242 -2.54 2.05 -6.03
C GLU A 242 -1.66 3.29 -6.04
N MET A 243 -2.31 4.44 -6.18
CA MET A 243 -1.64 5.75 -6.15
C MET A 243 -1.13 6.06 -4.75
N THR A 244 0.08 6.60 -4.68
CA THR A 244 0.65 7.15 -3.44
C THR A 244 0.84 8.67 -3.55
N SER A 245 0.98 9.35 -2.43
CA SER A 245 1.32 10.78 -2.39
C SER A 245 2.77 11.05 -2.79
N SER A 246 3.63 10.02 -2.85
CA SER A 246 5.06 10.14 -3.12
C SER A 246 5.36 10.45 -4.57
N ASN A 247 6.29 11.39 -4.79
CA ASN A 247 6.91 11.51 -6.11
C ASN A 247 7.74 10.27 -6.42
N TYR A 248 7.63 9.75 -7.64
CA TYR A 248 8.48 8.65 -8.05
C TYR A 248 9.96 9.08 -8.16
N SER A 249 10.83 8.25 -7.61
CA SER A 249 12.29 8.31 -7.74
C SER A 249 12.81 7.01 -8.33
N LYS A 250 13.86 7.10 -9.16
CA LYS A 250 14.55 5.93 -9.74
C LYS A 250 15.39 5.15 -8.72
N SER A 251 15.42 5.57 -7.47
CA SER A 251 16.14 4.91 -6.38
C SER A 251 15.50 5.24 -5.05
N LEU A 252 15.48 4.28 -4.14
CA LEU A 252 15.03 4.46 -2.77
C LEU A 252 16.02 5.27 -1.91
N ALA A 253 17.27 5.41 -2.33
CA ALA A 253 18.27 6.23 -1.63
C ALA A 253 17.85 7.70 -1.41
N ASN A 254 16.93 8.18 -2.24
CA ASN A 254 16.41 9.56 -2.15
C ASN A 254 15.16 9.70 -1.27
N LEU A 255 14.64 8.61 -0.73
CA LEU A 255 13.52 8.66 0.20
C LEU A 255 14.01 9.05 1.60
N SER A 256 13.22 9.87 2.28
CA SER A 256 13.50 10.19 3.69
C SER A 256 13.34 8.92 4.54
N ARG A 257 14.34 8.61 5.35
CA ARG A 257 14.31 7.47 6.29
C ARG A 257 13.40 7.71 7.50
N HIS A 258 13.00 8.94 7.70
CA HIS A 258 12.11 9.35 8.79
C HIS A 258 10.86 9.97 8.18
N HIS A 259 9.73 9.46 8.54
CA HIS A 259 8.38 9.91 8.15
C HIS A 259 8.39 10.85 6.92
N PRO A 260 8.24 10.33 5.71
CA PRO A 260 8.38 11.15 4.51
C PRO A 260 7.27 12.19 4.47
N ALA A 261 7.65 13.42 4.78
CA ALA A 261 6.76 14.56 4.61
C ALA A 261 6.26 14.62 3.15
N PRO A 262 5.04 15.13 2.91
CA PRO A 262 4.58 15.34 1.55
C PRO A 262 5.62 16.11 0.75
N PRO A 263 5.85 15.74 -0.53
CA PRO A 263 6.93 16.32 -1.31
C PRO A 263 6.75 17.83 -1.44
N LYS A 264 7.79 18.60 -1.07
CA LYS A 264 7.79 20.07 -1.14
C LYS A 264 7.56 20.62 -2.55
N ARG A 265 7.81 19.81 -3.55
CA ARG A 265 7.59 20.11 -4.97
C ARG A 265 6.93 18.91 -5.65
N ARG A 266 5.76 19.11 -6.24
CA ARG A 266 5.06 18.05 -6.97
C ARG A 266 5.79 17.77 -8.29
N ASN A 267 6.18 16.50 -8.47
CA ASN A 267 6.67 15.97 -9.73
C ASN A 267 5.47 15.52 -10.58
N LYS A 268 5.62 15.47 -11.89
CA LYS A 268 4.60 14.90 -12.77
C LYS A 268 4.45 13.38 -12.63
N TRP A 269 5.46 12.70 -12.06
CA TRP A 269 5.49 11.27 -11.83
C TRP A 269 5.26 10.95 -10.36
N ILE A 270 4.31 10.06 -10.11
CA ILE A 270 4.03 9.47 -8.80
C ILE A 270 4.52 8.03 -8.75
N ALA A 271 4.80 7.52 -7.55
CA ALA A 271 4.98 6.10 -7.32
C ALA A 271 3.61 5.43 -7.16
N VAL A 272 3.40 4.31 -7.86
CA VAL A 272 2.26 3.42 -7.66
C VAL A 272 2.73 2.05 -7.23
N ARG A 273 1.88 1.34 -6.48
CA ARG A 273 2.23 0.12 -5.76
C ARG A 273 1.19 -0.98 -5.98
N GLY A 274 1.54 -2.24 -5.70
CA GLY A 274 0.62 -3.36 -5.57
C GLY A 274 0.45 -4.26 -6.81
N GLY A 275 0.76 -3.79 -8.01
CA GLY A 275 0.45 -4.55 -9.23
C GLY A 275 -1.03 -4.53 -9.57
N SER A 276 -1.45 -5.26 -10.61
CA SER A 276 -2.85 -5.27 -11.03
C SER A 276 -3.27 -6.54 -11.74
N TRP A 277 -4.57 -6.68 -11.98
CA TRP A 277 -5.18 -7.76 -12.77
C TRP A 277 -4.60 -7.87 -14.19
N PHE A 278 -4.04 -6.78 -14.71
CA PHE A 278 -3.49 -6.71 -16.07
C PHE A 278 -2.01 -7.13 -16.14
N ASP A 279 -1.29 -7.09 -15.02
CA ASP A 279 0.14 -7.32 -14.93
C ASP A 279 0.48 -8.77 -14.52
N ALA A 280 1.70 -9.22 -14.83
CA ALA A 280 2.24 -10.47 -14.32
C ALA A 280 2.36 -10.45 -12.79
N ALA A 281 2.27 -11.60 -12.14
CA ALA A 281 2.33 -11.72 -10.68
C ALA A 281 3.59 -11.10 -10.06
N VAL A 282 4.70 -11.08 -10.80
CA VAL A 282 5.97 -10.47 -10.38
C VAL A 282 5.85 -8.97 -10.04
N PHE A 283 4.88 -8.28 -10.62
CA PHE A 283 4.61 -6.87 -10.31
C PHE A 283 3.75 -6.67 -9.06
N SER A 284 3.20 -7.75 -8.51
CA SER A 284 2.42 -7.69 -7.26
C SER A 284 3.26 -7.89 -5.99
N ARG A 285 4.61 -7.95 -6.09
CA ARG A 285 5.51 -8.05 -4.92
C ARG A 285 5.39 -6.80 -4.02
N SER A 286 5.65 -6.98 -2.74
CA SER A 286 5.61 -5.87 -1.77
C SER A 286 6.52 -4.71 -2.16
N ALA A 287 7.74 -5.00 -2.64
CA ALA A 287 8.72 -4.00 -3.06
C ALA A 287 8.46 -3.42 -4.46
N SER A 288 7.60 -4.06 -5.27
CA SER A 288 7.36 -3.62 -6.64
C SER A 288 6.79 -2.22 -6.71
N ARG A 289 7.37 -1.39 -7.56
CA ARG A 289 6.99 0.01 -7.73
C ARG A 289 7.03 0.40 -9.22
N ARG A 290 6.21 1.36 -9.60
CA ARG A 290 6.14 1.85 -10.98
C ARG A 290 5.89 3.36 -11.01
N PRO A 291 6.48 4.10 -11.97
CA PRO A 291 6.07 5.48 -12.23
C PRO A 291 4.74 5.53 -12.98
N ARG A 292 3.88 6.47 -12.59
CA ARG A 292 2.68 6.86 -13.34
C ARG A 292 2.61 8.38 -13.42
N LEU A 293 2.03 8.91 -14.49
CA LEU A 293 1.77 10.35 -14.58
C LEU A 293 0.60 10.71 -13.65
N ARG A 294 0.64 11.88 -13.03
CA ARG A 294 -0.48 12.38 -12.19
C ARG A 294 -1.78 12.53 -12.96
N ASP A 295 -1.68 12.81 -14.26
CA ASP A 295 -2.85 13.00 -15.12
C ASP A 295 -3.24 11.72 -15.87
N GLU A 296 -2.57 10.60 -15.60
CA GLU A 296 -2.86 9.32 -16.25
C GLU A 296 -4.20 8.76 -15.77
N LEU A 297 -4.95 8.23 -16.72
CA LEU A 297 -6.20 7.49 -16.54
C LEU A 297 -5.94 6.05 -16.99
N ASP A 298 -6.23 5.08 -16.15
CA ASP A 298 -6.03 3.68 -16.52
C ASP A 298 -7.08 2.78 -15.84
N VAL A 299 -7.46 1.71 -16.54
CA VAL A 299 -8.42 0.69 -16.08
C VAL A 299 -7.88 -0.22 -15.00
N ASN A 300 -6.62 -0.08 -14.65
CA ASN A 300 -5.92 -0.88 -13.62
C ASN A 300 -5.26 -0.01 -12.55
N LEU A 301 -5.68 1.26 -12.42
CA LEU A 301 -5.13 2.22 -11.48
C LEU A 301 -6.24 2.78 -10.59
N GLY A 302 -6.12 2.54 -9.29
CA GLY A 302 -7.00 3.02 -8.23
C GLY A 302 -6.21 3.60 -7.05
N PHE A 303 -6.78 3.62 -5.86
CA PHE A 303 -6.11 4.12 -4.65
C PHE A 303 -6.79 3.60 -3.37
N ARG A 304 -6.09 3.73 -2.25
CA ARG A 304 -6.66 3.65 -0.90
C ARG A 304 -6.29 4.89 -0.10
N VAL A 305 -6.99 5.12 1.00
CA VAL A 305 -6.80 6.29 1.86
C VAL A 305 -6.03 5.95 3.12
N VAL A 306 -5.37 6.94 3.70
CA VAL A 306 -4.83 6.96 5.05
C VAL A 306 -5.59 8.01 5.86
N ARG A 307 -5.92 7.69 7.10
CA ARG A 307 -6.43 8.59 8.13
C ARG A 307 -5.36 8.74 9.20
N GLU A 308 -5.00 9.96 9.53
CA GLU A 308 -4.07 10.24 10.62
C GLU A 308 -4.74 9.98 11.98
N LEU A 309 -4.05 9.25 12.85
CA LEU A 309 -4.49 9.00 14.23
C LEU A 309 -3.91 10.09 15.15
N ARG A 310 -4.78 10.92 15.68
CA ARG A 310 -4.45 12.01 16.59
C ARG A 310 -5.41 12.05 17.78
#